data_9e614b0d99875a0cb0b65f0c0fd8c0e2
#
_entry.id   9e614b0d99875a0cb0b65f0c0fd8c0e2
#
_cell.length_a   1.000
_cell.length_b   1.000
_cell.length_c   1.000
_cell.angle_alpha   90.00
_cell.angle_beta   90.00
_cell.angle_gamma   90.00
#
_symmetry.space_group_name_H-M   'P 1'
#
loop_
_entity.id
_entity.type
_entity.pdbx_description
1 polymer ?
#
loop_
_entity_poly.entity_id
_entity_poly.type
_entity_poly.pdbx_seq_one_letter_code
_entity_poly.pdbx_strand_id
1 'polypeptide(L)'
;MSEVERLESDLYWIRKMIEYAEKSYSNYQLLEELQNTGIDLRLWELAEDGLASNLSHVGEQIDSNKLSKELQEEYHHIDWSNIKRYRDLHDHLYEKIKIDQVYEIIEELLPSLVEDLYRIEKDLLDRLSEF
;
A
#
# COMPACT_ATOMS: atom_id res chain seq x y z
N MET A 1 5.13 -25.94 0.04
CA MET A 1 6.04 -24.84 -0.36
C MET A 1 7.27 -24.87 0.53
N SER A 2 8.46 -24.83 -0.06
CA SER A 2 9.70 -24.75 0.70
C SER A 2 9.88 -23.38 1.36
N GLU A 3 10.79 -23.31 2.31
CA GLU A 3 11.14 -22.03 2.97
C GLU A 3 11.62 -21.00 1.95
N VAL A 4 12.50 -21.40 1.03
CA VAL A 4 13.00 -20.49 -0.01
C VAL A 4 11.87 -19.97 -0.90
N GLU A 5 10.99 -20.87 -1.36
CA GLU A 5 9.85 -20.49 -2.19
C GLU A 5 8.91 -19.52 -1.46
N ARG A 6 8.67 -19.75 -0.18
CA ARG A 6 7.84 -18.87 0.64
C ARG A 6 8.47 -17.48 0.77
N LEU A 7 9.78 -17.39 1.05
CA LEU A 7 10.50 -16.13 1.17
C LEU A 7 10.50 -15.36 -0.15
N GLU A 8 10.72 -16.06 -1.26
CA GLU A 8 10.70 -15.44 -2.60
C GLU A 8 9.30 -14.90 -2.94
N SER A 9 8.26 -15.67 -2.63
CA SER A 9 6.88 -15.26 -2.85
C SER A 9 6.52 -14.04 -2.00
N ASP A 10 6.87 -14.06 -0.71
CA ASP A 10 6.62 -12.93 0.19
C ASP A 10 7.38 -11.68 -0.28
N LEU A 11 8.61 -11.82 -0.73
CA LEU A 11 9.40 -10.72 -1.26
C LEU A 11 8.71 -10.07 -2.47
N TYR A 12 8.18 -10.89 -3.37
CA TYR A 12 7.45 -10.40 -4.54
C TYR A 12 6.25 -9.54 -4.13
N TRP A 13 5.44 -10.02 -3.19
CA TRP A 13 4.23 -9.31 -2.78
C TRP A 13 4.53 -8.08 -1.93
N ILE A 14 5.57 -8.11 -1.10
CA ILE A 14 6.04 -6.93 -0.36
C ILE A 14 6.49 -5.84 -1.33
N ARG A 15 7.22 -6.21 -2.38
CA ARG A 15 7.64 -5.25 -3.41
C ARG A 15 6.45 -4.65 -4.16
N LYS A 16 5.40 -5.44 -4.40
CA LYS A 16 4.16 -4.93 -4.99
C LYS A 16 3.47 -3.93 -4.07
N MET A 17 3.43 -4.20 -2.77
CA MET A 17 2.88 -3.26 -1.80
C MET A 17 3.64 -1.94 -1.80
N ILE A 18 4.97 -1.99 -1.81
CA ILE A 18 5.82 -0.80 -1.87
C ILE A 18 5.52 0.00 -3.14
N GLU A 19 5.47 -0.68 -4.29
CA GLU A 19 5.19 -0.05 -5.58
C GLU A 19 3.86 0.72 -5.56
N TYR A 20 2.79 0.09 -5.10
CA TYR A 20 1.47 0.73 -5.06
C TYR A 20 1.39 1.82 -3.99
N ALA A 21 2.03 1.63 -2.85
CA ALA A 21 2.09 2.66 -1.80
C ALA A 21 2.80 3.91 -2.31
N GLU A 22 3.92 3.75 -3.00
CA GLU A 22 4.67 4.88 -3.56
C GLU A 22 3.92 5.56 -4.70
N LYS A 23 3.21 4.80 -5.54
CA LYS A 23 2.34 5.37 -6.57
C LYS A 23 1.21 6.19 -5.97
N SER A 24 0.61 5.72 -4.88
CA SER A 24 -0.43 6.44 -4.16
C SER A 24 0.12 7.77 -3.63
N TYR A 25 1.31 7.76 -3.05
CA TYR A 25 1.97 8.96 -2.56
C TYR A 25 2.27 9.96 -3.69
N SER A 26 2.67 9.47 -4.86
CA SER A 26 2.89 10.32 -6.05
C SER A 26 1.59 11.00 -6.51
N ASN A 27 0.47 10.29 -6.48
CA ASN A 27 -0.85 10.88 -6.76
C ASN A 27 -1.19 11.99 -5.76
N TYR A 28 -0.87 11.77 -4.49
CA TYR A 28 -1.08 12.75 -3.44
C TYR A 28 -0.25 14.02 -3.69
N GLN A 29 1.01 13.88 -4.06
CA GLN A 29 1.88 15.01 -4.40
C GLN A 29 1.34 15.80 -5.59
N LEU A 30 0.81 15.10 -6.61
CA LEU A 30 0.18 15.74 -7.75
C LEU A 30 -1.03 16.59 -7.31
N LEU A 31 -1.85 16.07 -6.40
CA LEU A 31 -2.99 16.82 -5.87
C LEU A 31 -2.54 18.10 -5.14
N GLU A 32 -1.46 18.04 -4.37
CA GLU A 32 -0.90 19.21 -3.72
C GLU A 32 -0.45 20.28 -4.74
N GLU A 33 0.23 19.85 -5.81
CA GLU A 33 0.67 20.74 -6.88
C GLU A 33 -0.53 21.40 -7.58
N LEU A 34 -1.59 20.61 -7.86
CA LEU A 34 -2.80 21.13 -8.50
C LEU A 34 -3.51 22.18 -7.65
N GLN A 35 -3.48 22.04 -6.33
CA GLN A 35 -4.05 23.06 -5.43
C GLN A 35 -3.37 24.42 -5.58
N ASN A 36 -2.08 24.41 -5.86
CA ASN A 36 -1.27 25.63 -5.90
C ASN A 36 -1.24 26.32 -7.27
N THR A 37 -1.63 25.64 -8.36
CA THR A 37 -1.45 26.12 -9.73
C THR A 37 -2.75 26.44 -10.48
N GLY A 38 -3.89 26.34 -9.80
CA GLY A 38 -5.19 26.47 -10.46
C GLY A 38 -5.66 25.15 -11.01
N ILE A 39 -6.90 24.81 -10.73
CA ILE A 39 -7.37 23.44 -10.80
C ILE A 39 -8.08 23.15 -12.11
N ASP A 40 -7.59 22.16 -12.85
CA ASP A 40 -8.38 21.40 -13.79
C ASP A 40 -9.11 20.31 -12.98
N LEU A 41 -10.42 20.46 -12.81
CA LEU A 41 -11.25 19.52 -12.05
C LEU A 41 -11.13 18.09 -12.55
N ARG A 42 -11.01 17.91 -13.85
CA ARG A 42 -10.90 16.59 -14.46
C ARG A 42 -9.61 15.90 -14.04
N LEU A 43 -8.51 16.67 -14.05
CA LEU A 43 -7.21 16.14 -13.62
C LEU A 43 -7.21 15.84 -12.13
N TRP A 44 -7.88 16.68 -11.33
CA TRP A 44 -8.07 16.44 -9.91
C TRP A 44 -8.79 15.12 -9.63
N GLU A 45 -9.91 14.88 -10.30
CA GLU A 45 -10.68 13.65 -10.16
C GLU A 45 -9.86 12.41 -10.54
N LEU A 46 -9.10 12.48 -11.62
CA LEU A 46 -8.22 11.40 -12.05
C LEU A 46 -7.13 11.11 -11.00
N ALA A 47 -6.56 12.14 -10.41
CA ALA A 47 -5.54 11.99 -9.38
C ALA A 47 -6.10 11.36 -8.10
N GLU A 48 -7.30 11.77 -7.67
CA GLU A 48 -7.99 11.16 -6.52
C GLU A 48 -8.34 9.71 -6.79
N ASP A 49 -8.82 9.39 -7.98
CA ASP A 49 -9.12 8.02 -8.38
C ASP A 49 -7.86 7.16 -8.33
N GLY A 50 -6.75 7.66 -8.86
CA GLY A 50 -5.46 6.97 -8.81
C GLY A 50 -4.96 6.74 -7.39
N LEU A 51 -5.13 7.73 -6.51
CA LEU A 51 -4.77 7.63 -5.10
C LEU A 51 -5.49 6.46 -4.44
N ALA A 52 -6.82 6.41 -4.57
CA ALA A 52 -7.65 5.37 -3.97
C ALA A 52 -7.42 4.00 -4.60
N SER A 53 -7.24 3.95 -5.92
CA SER A 53 -6.96 2.70 -6.65
C SER A 53 -5.63 2.09 -6.19
N ASN A 54 -4.58 2.88 -6.07
CA ASN A 54 -3.28 2.39 -5.62
C ASN A 54 -3.32 1.90 -4.17
N LEU A 55 -4.04 2.60 -3.28
CA LEU A 55 -4.24 2.12 -1.90
C LEU A 55 -5.02 0.80 -1.88
N SER A 56 -6.04 0.67 -2.72
CA SER A 56 -6.79 -0.57 -2.86
C SER A 56 -5.87 -1.73 -3.23
N HIS A 57 -4.95 -1.51 -4.16
CA HIS A 57 -3.96 -2.53 -4.56
C HIS A 57 -2.99 -2.88 -3.43
N VAL A 58 -2.63 -1.95 -2.55
CA VAL A 58 -1.85 -2.26 -1.35
C VAL A 58 -2.60 -3.29 -0.50
N GLY A 59 -3.88 -3.07 -0.25
CA GLY A 59 -4.71 -3.98 0.55
C GLY A 59 -4.89 -5.35 -0.08
N GLU A 60 -4.97 -5.41 -1.39
CA GLU A 60 -5.13 -6.68 -2.13
C GLU A 60 -3.97 -7.66 -1.92
N GLN A 61 -2.76 -7.16 -1.61
CA GLN A 61 -1.60 -8.03 -1.43
C GLN A 61 -1.67 -8.85 -0.13
N ILE A 62 -2.62 -8.57 0.76
CA ILE A 62 -2.80 -9.29 2.02
C ILE A 62 -3.79 -10.45 1.88
N ASP A 63 -4.19 -10.76 0.67
CA ASP A 63 -5.02 -11.91 0.36
C ASP A 63 -4.28 -13.22 0.71
N SER A 64 -5.05 -14.26 1.06
CA SER A 64 -4.53 -15.56 1.49
C SER A 64 -3.61 -16.25 0.47
N ASN A 65 -3.72 -15.90 -0.80
CA ASN A 65 -2.90 -16.48 -1.88
C ASN A 65 -1.65 -15.65 -2.19
N LYS A 66 -1.40 -14.60 -1.42
CA LYS A 66 -0.29 -13.67 -1.63
C LYS A 66 0.62 -13.66 -0.41
N LEU A 67 0.63 -12.62 0.41
CA LEU A 67 1.47 -12.62 1.62
C LEU A 67 1.14 -13.79 2.53
N SER A 68 2.18 -14.51 2.95
CA SER A 68 2.02 -15.66 3.84
C SER A 68 1.54 -15.25 5.23
N LYS A 69 0.88 -16.18 5.90
CA LYS A 69 0.47 -15.99 7.30
C LYS A 69 1.69 -15.92 8.22
N GLU A 70 2.73 -16.66 7.90
CA GLU A 70 3.98 -16.70 8.66
C GLU A 70 4.61 -15.30 8.70
N LEU A 71 4.67 -14.61 7.57
CA LEU A 71 5.17 -13.24 7.51
C LEU A 71 4.31 -12.30 8.34
N GLN A 72 3.00 -12.38 8.19
CA GLN A 72 2.07 -11.53 8.93
C GLN A 72 2.19 -11.72 10.45
N GLU A 73 2.35 -12.96 10.90
CA GLU A 73 2.56 -13.28 12.32
C GLU A 73 3.90 -12.76 12.82
N GLU A 74 4.95 -12.89 12.04
CA GLU A 74 6.29 -12.41 12.40
C GLU A 74 6.31 -10.89 12.58
N TYR A 75 5.61 -10.16 11.71
CA TYR A 75 5.51 -8.70 11.77
C TYR A 75 4.15 -8.26 12.31
N HIS A 76 3.70 -8.89 13.40
CA HIS A 76 2.38 -8.69 13.97
C HIS A 76 2.14 -7.28 14.54
N HIS A 77 3.19 -6.46 14.70
CA HIS A 77 3.06 -5.06 15.09
C HIS A 77 2.42 -4.21 13.99
N ILE A 78 2.39 -4.71 12.76
CA ILE A 78 1.70 -4.07 11.64
C ILE A 78 0.25 -4.51 11.66
N ASP A 79 -0.67 -3.55 11.55
CA ASP A 79 -2.11 -3.87 11.50
C ASP A 79 -2.53 -4.33 10.11
N TRP A 80 -2.22 -5.58 9.79
CA TRP A 80 -2.53 -6.21 8.51
C TRP A 80 -4.03 -6.20 8.21
N SER A 81 -4.85 -6.39 9.24
CA SER A 81 -6.30 -6.39 9.10
C SER A 81 -6.83 -5.04 8.60
N ASN A 82 -6.27 -3.95 9.13
CA ASN A 82 -6.65 -2.60 8.70
C ASN A 82 -6.19 -2.34 7.26
N ILE A 83 -4.96 -2.75 6.92
CA ILE A 83 -4.41 -2.56 5.57
C ILE A 83 -5.25 -3.35 4.55
N LYS A 84 -5.68 -4.56 4.90
CA LYS A 84 -6.54 -5.38 4.04
C LYS A 84 -7.82 -4.63 3.66
N ARG A 85 -8.36 -3.81 4.54
CA ARG A 85 -9.58 -3.03 4.29
C ARG A 85 -9.39 -1.94 3.23
N TYR A 86 -8.15 -1.55 2.93
CA TYR A 86 -7.88 -0.54 1.90
C TYR A 86 -8.43 -0.95 0.54
N ARG A 87 -8.55 -2.25 0.27
CA ARG A 87 -9.05 -2.75 -1.02
C ARG A 87 -10.46 -2.25 -1.36
N ASP A 88 -11.25 -1.86 -0.35
CA ASP A 88 -12.62 -1.41 -0.55
C ASP A 88 -12.72 0.11 -0.78
N LEU A 89 -11.62 0.85 -0.61
CA LEU A 89 -11.65 2.32 -0.68
C LEU A 89 -11.97 2.84 -2.07
N HIS A 90 -11.46 2.19 -3.11
CA HIS A 90 -11.68 2.62 -4.50
C HIS A 90 -13.15 2.50 -4.90
N ASP A 91 -13.82 1.42 -4.50
CA ASP A 91 -15.21 1.14 -4.87
C ASP A 91 -16.20 2.15 -4.26
N HIS A 92 -15.79 2.82 -3.19
CA HIS A 92 -16.64 3.76 -2.44
C HIS A 92 -16.08 5.18 -2.43
N LEU A 93 -15.24 5.53 -3.42
CA LEU A 93 -14.52 6.81 -3.47
C LEU A 93 -15.44 8.03 -3.45
N TYR A 94 -16.64 7.91 -4.02
CA TYR A 94 -17.58 9.02 -4.11
C TYR A 94 -18.29 9.34 -2.78
N GLU A 95 -18.16 8.47 -1.78
CA GLU A 95 -18.65 8.76 -0.45
C GLU A 95 -17.64 9.66 0.27
N LYS A 96 -18.10 10.81 0.78
CA LYS A 96 -17.22 11.79 1.43
C LYS A 96 -16.37 11.19 2.55
N ILE A 97 -16.97 10.29 3.34
CA ILE A 97 -16.27 9.61 4.45
C ILE A 97 -15.09 8.80 3.91
N LYS A 98 -15.24 8.16 2.75
CA LYS A 98 -14.18 7.35 2.15
C LYS A 98 -13.04 8.21 1.60
N ILE A 99 -13.37 9.36 1.02
CA ILE A 99 -12.35 10.31 0.55
C ILE A 99 -11.53 10.81 1.74
N ASP A 100 -12.18 11.20 2.83
CA ASP A 100 -11.48 11.66 4.03
C ASP A 100 -10.59 10.57 4.63
N GLN A 101 -11.05 9.31 4.63
CA GLN A 101 -10.25 8.17 5.07
C GLN A 101 -9.02 7.96 4.19
N VAL A 102 -9.16 8.10 2.88
CA VAL A 102 -8.04 7.97 1.94
C VAL A 102 -6.95 8.99 2.26
N TYR A 103 -7.31 10.25 2.45
CA TYR A 103 -6.35 11.30 2.81
C TYR A 103 -5.70 11.03 4.18
N GLU A 104 -6.49 10.62 5.16
CA GLU A 104 -5.96 10.27 6.48
C GLU A 104 -4.92 9.15 6.40
N ILE A 105 -5.20 8.10 5.62
CA ILE A 105 -4.26 6.99 5.44
C ILE A 105 -2.95 7.49 4.83
N ILE A 106 -3.02 8.30 3.77
CA ILE A 106 -1.84 8.81 3.09
C ILE A 106 -1.00 9.69 4.02
N GLU A 107 -1.62 10.56 4.77
CA GLU A 107 -0.92 11.54 5.60
C GLU A 107 -0.40 10.93 6.91
N GLU A 108 -1.19 10.07 7.55
CA GLU A 108 -0.92 9.61 8.91
C GLU A 108 -0.34 8.19 8.98
N LEU A 109 -0.75 7.29 8.09
CA LEU A 109 -0.41 5.87 8.20
C LEU A 109 0.61 5.40 7.17
N LEU A 110 0.53 5.90 5.95
CA LEU A 110 1.33 5.38 4.85
C LEU A 110 2.84 5.58 5.03
N PRO A 111 3.34 6.73 5.54
CA PRO A 111 4.79 6.90 5.71
C PRO A 111 5.42 5.84 6.60
N SER A 112 4.78 5.52 7.72
CA SER A 112 5.25 4.48 8.65
C SER A 112 5.16 3.08 8.02
N LEU A 113 4.07 2.81 7.29
CA LEU A 113 3.91 1.54 6.60
C LEU A 113 5.01 1.32 5.56
N VAL A 114 5.32 2.34 4.77
CA VAL A 114 6.39 2.24 3.75
C VAL A 114 7.74 1.92 4.40
N GLU A 115 8.06 2.56 5.52
CA GLU A 115 9.28 2.25 6.26
C GLU A 115 9.30 0.78 6.71
N ASP A 116 8.20 0.29 7.25
CA ASP A 116 8.07 -1.09 7.68
C ASP A 116 8.22 -2.06 6.50
N LEU A 117 7.60 -1.75 5.36
CA LEU A 117 7.71 -2.59 4.17
C LEU A 117 9.14 -2.69 3.65
N TYR A 118 9.89 -1.60 3.66
CA TYR A 118 11.30 -1.61 3.27
C TYR A 118 12.16 -2.44 4.23
N ARG A 119 11.87 -2.40 5.53
CA ARG A 119 12.56 -3.25 6.51
C ARG A 119 12.27 -4.72 6.25
N ILE A 120 11.03 -5.06 5.97
CA ILE A 120 10.64 -6.44 5.64
C ILE A 120 11.37 -6.90 4.38
N GLU A 121 11.40 -6.06 3.35
CA GLU A 121 12.14 -6.36 2.11
C GLU A 121 13.59 -6.70 2.41
N LYS A 122 14.25 -5.87 3.20
CA LYS A 122 15.64 -6.10 3.58
C LYS A 122 15.81 -7.41 4.35
N ASP A 123 14.94 -7.67 5.32
CA ASP A 123 15.00 -8.90 6.12
C ASP A 123 14.83 -10.15 5.24
N LEU A 124 13.91 -10.10 4.27
CA LEU A 124 13.70 -11.21 3.35
C LEU A 124 14.89 -11.45 2.45
N LEU A 125 15.50 -10.38 1.94
CA LEU A 125 16.73 -10.48 1.14
C LEU A 125 17.89 -11.06 1.95
N ASP A 126 18.05 -10.64 3.20
CA ASP A 126 19.09 -11.14 4.08
C ASP A 126 18.90 -12.64 4.34
N ARG A 127 17.67 -13.08 4.61
CA ARG A 127 17.37 -14.49 4.81
C ARG A 127 17.61 -15.33 3.55
N LEU A 128 17.22 -14.79 2.40
CA LEU A 128 17.44 -15.50 1.12
C LEU A 128 18.94 -15.65 0.81
N SER A 129 19.76 -14.71 1.24
CA SER A 129 21.20 -14.79 1.03
C SER A 129 21.90 -15.89 1.83
N GLU A 130 21.21 -16.46 2.81
CA GLU A 130 21.73 -17.54 3.67
C GLU A 130 21.53 -18.95 3.06
N PHE A 131 20.78 -19.05 1.98
CA PHE A 131 20.53 -20.35 1.32
C PHE A 131 21.52 -20.66 0.21
#